data_6773017dee661ea8838d7535dc854301
#
_entry.id   6773017dee661ea8838d7535dc854301
#
_cell.length_a   1.000
_cell.length_b   1.000
_cell.length_c   1.000
_cell.angle_alpha   90.00
_cell.angle_beta   90.00
_cell.angle_gamma   90.00
#
_symmetry.space_group_name_H-M   'P 1'
#
loop_
_entity.id
_entity.type
_entity.pdbx_description
1 polymer ?
#
loop_
_entity_poly.entity_id
_entity_poly.type
_entity_poly.pdbx_seq_one_letter_code
_entity_poly.pdbx_strand_id
1 'polypeptide(L)'
;MKILILGASYGSLLSTKLLMAGHDVTLICRSKSAALINEEGTEVRIKLRDEDSHRAFRSHDLAGTLDAVTPADARPEDYDMISLAMQEPQYSEPQVRDLMQRIAASRKPCLSIMNMPPLPFLRRIDALAKAPLEMCYDDASVWADFEPGLMSLCSPDPQAFRPPEEGTNILHVGLPTNFKAAVFADPAHNAMLRQLESDIAAVTVDGKDVPVKLRIYDSLFVPMAKWSMLLTG
;
A
#
# COMPACT_ATOMS: atom_id res chain seq x y z
N MET A 1 7.53 -3.13 12.98
CA MET A 1 7.46 -4.08 11.85
C MET A 1 8.19 -3.49 10.66
N LYS A 2 8.70 -4.35 9.77
CA LYS A 2 9.32 -3.96 8.51
C LYS A 2 8.38 -4.23 7.34
N ILE A 3 8.04 -3.21 6.58
CA ILE A 3 7.06 -3.30 5.49
C ILE A 3 7.70 -2.89 4.16
N LEU A 4 7.60 -3.76 3.15
CA LEU A 4 8.00 -3.46 1.78
C LEU A 4 6.79 -2.93 1.00
N ILE A 5 6.92 -1.78 0.35
CA ILE A 5 5.83 -1.19 -0.45
C ILE A 5 6.28 -1.03 -1.91
N LEU A 6 5.60 -1.72 -2.82
CA LEU A 6 5.82 -1.59 -4.25
C LEU A 6 5.06 -0.38 -4.79
N GLY A 7 5.79 0.67 -5.15
CA GLY A 7 5.24 1.90 -5.72
C GLY A 7 5.25 3.09 -4.76
N ALA A 8 6.19 4.00 -4.99
CA ALA A 8 6.38 5.20 -4.17
C ALA A 8 5.31 6.29 -4.40
N SER A 9 4.45 6.19 -5.42
CA SER A 9 3.37 7.16 -5.63
C SER A 9 2.16 6.87 -4.74
N TYR A 10 1.44 5.79 -5.02
CA TYR A 10 0.29 5.36 -4.23
C TYR A 10 0.68 4.87 -2.84
N GLY A 11 1.90 4.34 -2.69
CA GLY A 11 2.41 3.85 -1.42
C GLY A 11 2.84 4.94 -0.43
N SER A 12 3.10 6.18 -0.88
CA SER A 12 3.63 7.24 0.00
C SER A 12 2.72 7.57 1.18
N LEU A 13 1.41 7.61 0.99
CA LEU A 13 0.48 7.90 2.07
C LEU A 13 0.46 6.77 3.12
N LEU A 14 0.36 5.51 2.68
CA LEU A 14 0.44 4.37 3.59
C LEU A 14 1.80 4.33 4.30
N SER A 15 2.90 4.53 3.56
CA SER A 15 4.26 4.65 4.12
C SER A 15 4.30 5.69 5.24
N THR A 16 3.83 6.91 4.99
CA THR A 16 3.83 7.98 6.00
C THR A 16 3.04 7.59 7.24
N LYS A 17 1.87 6.95 7.09
CA LYS A 17 1.07 6.48 8.24
C LYS A 17 1.78 5.40 9.05
N LEU A 18 2.50 4.49 8.39
CA LEU A 18 3.31 3.46 9.04
C LEU A 18 4.52 4.06 9.76
N LEU A 19 5.23 5.00 9.12
CA LEU A 19 6.37 5.71 9.72
C LEU A 19 5.95 6.51 10.96
N MET A 20 4.81 7.20 10.91
CA MET A 20 4.23 7.89 12.08
C MET A 20 3.99 6.93 13.24
N ALA A 21 3.59 5.70 12.96
CA ALA A 21 3.33 4.65 13.94
C ALA A 21 4.60 3.91 14.39
N GLY A 22 5.80 4.33 13.94
CA GLY A 22 7.08 3.76 14.34
C GLY A 22 7.45 2.46 13.62
N HIS A 23 6.88 2.19 12.45
CA HIS A 23 7.25 1.05 11.62
C HIS A 23 8.28 1.44 10.57
N ASP A 24 9.14 0.50 10.18
CA ASP A 24 10.15 0.70 9.14
C ASP A 24 9.55 0.35 7.77
N VAL A 25 9.79 1.21 6.80
CA VAL A 25 9.25 1.08 5.44
C VAL A 25 10.36 1.13 4.41
N THR A 26 10.31 0.22 3.45
CA THR A 26 11.13 0.30 2.24
C THR A 26 10.22 0.47 1.02
N LEU A 27 10.43 1.53 0.25
CA LEU A 27 9.70 1.81 -0.99
C LEU A 27 10.44 1.21 -2.19
N ILE A 28 9.71 0.49 -3.04
CA ILE A 28 10.20 0.04 -4.33
C ILE A 28 9.86 1.07 -5.39
N CYS A 29 10.87 1.57 -6.09
CA CYS A 29 10.69 2.53 -7.16
C CYS A 29 11.86 2.49 -8.16
N ARG A 30 11.80 3.33 -9.19
CA ARG A 30 12.89 3.47 -10.16
C ARG A 30 14.11 4.11 -9.51
N SER A 31 15.31 3.81 -10.01
CA SER A 31 16.60 4.25 -9.43
C SER A 31 16.68 5.77 -9.16
N LYS A 32 16.18 6.62 -10.07
CA LYS A 32 16.15 8.07 -9.82
C LYS A 32 15.26 8.45 -8.63
N SER A 33 14.10 7.80 -8.51
CA SER A 33 13.19 8.05 -7.39
C SER A 33 13.75 7.48 -6.09
N ALA A 34 14.44 6.34 -6.14
CA ALA A 34 15.10 5.76 -4.97
C ALA A 34 16.20 6.69 -4.44
N ALA A 35 17.06 7.20 -5.33
CA ALA A 35 18.10 8.16 -4.97
C ALA A 35 17.51 9.42 -4.32
N LEU A 36 16.48 10.01 -4.94
CA LEU A 36 15.80 11.20 -4.41
C LEU A 36 15.18 10.94 -3.01
N ILE A 37 14.49 9.81 -2.85
CA ILE A 37 13.85 9.47 -1.58
C ILE A 37 14.88 9.20 -0.50
N ASN A 38 15.99 8.54 -0.81
CA ASN A 38 17.06 8.28 0.17
C ASN A 38 17.80 9.57 0.57
N GLU A 39 17.89 10.56 -0.33
CA GLU A 39 18.54 11.84 -0.07
C GLU A 39 17.61 12.81 0.66
N GLU A 40 16.39 13.00 0.16
CA GLU A 40 15.46 14.05 0.62
C GLU A 40 14.30 13.51 1.46
N GLY A 41 14.07 12.19 1.49
CA GLY A 41 12.86 11.58 2.06
C GLY A 41 11.63 11.76 1.19
N THR A 42 10.47 11.50 1.81
CA THR A 42 9.15 11.79 1.25
C THR A 42 8.45 12.86 2.07
N GLU A 43 7.61 13.66 1.42
CA GLU A 43 6.72 14.61 2.08
C GLU A 43 5.27 14.31 1.71
N VAL A 44 4.41 14.12 2.71
CA VAL A 44 2.97 13.95 2.52
C VAL A 44 2.24 15.06 3.23
N ARG A 45 1.40 15.79 2.49
CA ARG A 45 0.62 16.92 3.00
C ARG A 45 -0.81 16.49 3.28
N ILE A 46 -1.19 16.54 4.55
CA ILE A 46 -2.53 16.11 5.02
C ILE A 46 -3.16 17.27 5.78
N LYS A 47 -4.44 17.57 5.50
CA LYS A 47 -5.21 18.52 6.28
C LYS A 47 -5.68 17.85 7.56
N LEU A 48 -5.25 18.36 8.71
CA LEU A 48 -5.77 17.92 10.01
C LEU A 48 -7.14 18.51 10.27
N ARG A 49 -7.86 17.90 11.21
CA ARG A 49 -9.18 18.41 11.62
C ARG A 49 -9.03 19.80 12.22
N ASP A 50 -9.96 20.68 11.85
CA ASP A 50 -10.01 22.08 12.32
C ASP A 50 -8.76 22.92 11.94
N GLU A 51 -8.05 22.53 10.88
CA GLU A 51 -6.98 23.35 10.28
C GLU A 51 -7.39 23.83 8.88
N ASP A 52 -7.02 25.08 8.55
CA ASP A 52 -7.34 25.66 7.25
C ASP A 52 -6.34 25.26 6.15
N SER A 53 -5.13 24.90 6.55
CA SER A 53 -4.03 24.51 5.64
C SER A 53 -3.63 23.05 5.81
N HIS A 54 -2.95 22.51 4.78
CA HIS A 54 -2.32 21.20 4.87
C HIS A 54 -1.05 21.29 5.70
N ARG A 55 -0.85 20.29 6.54
CA ARG A 55 0.37 20.09 7.30
C ARG A 55 1.28 19.13 6.54
N ALA A 56 2.56 19.48 6.40
CA ALA A 56 3.57 18.64 5.78
C ALA A 56 4.13 17.64 6.80
N PHE A 57 4.16 16.37 6.42
CA PHE A 57 4.79 15.28 7.17
C PHE A 57 5.97 14.75 6.36
N ARG A 58 7.18 15.01 6.82
CA ARG A 58 8.42 14.57 6.18
C ARG A 58 8.90 13.28 6.82
N SER A 59 9.28 12.32 6.01
CA SER A 59 9.69 11.00 6.50
C SER A 59 10.85 11.05 7.51
N HIS A 60 11.79 11.97 7.34
CA HIS A 60 12.93 12.13 8.26
C HIS A 60 12.54 12.62 9.66
N ASP A 61 11.35 13.21 9.81
CA ASP A 61 10.85 13.74 11.09
C ASP A 61 9.92 12.73 11.80
N LEU A 62 9.71 11.54 11.22
CA LEU A 62 8.80 10.53 11.73
C LEU A 62 9.52 9.49 12.58
N ALA A 63 8.75 8.72 13.36
CA ALA A 63 9.30 7.77 14.34
C ALA A 63 9.93 6.52 13.69
N GLY A 64 9.41 6.06 12.56
CA GLY A 64 9.95 4.93 11.80
C GLY A 64 11.03 5.34 10.80
N THR A 65 11.69 4.36 10.18
CA THR A 65 12.76 4.60 9.18
C THR A 65 12.23 4.37 7.76
N LEU A 66 12.66 5.20 6.82
CA LEU A 66 12.33 5.08 5.41
C LEU A 66 13.59 4.80 4.59
N ASP A 67 13.52 3.74 3.78
CA ASP A 67 14.48 3.43 2.72
C ASP A 67 13.77 3.34 1.38
N ALA A 68 14.51 3.51 0.28
CA ALA A 68 14.02 3.28 -1.07
C ALA A 68 15.03 2.49 -1.89
N VAL A 69 14.56 1.43 -2.56
CA VAL A 69 15.41 0.55 -3.37
C VAL A 69 14.77 0.26 -4.74
N THR A 70 15.58 -0.27 -5.66
CA THR A 70 15.05 -0.74 -6.95
C THR A 70 14.43 -2.14 -6.81
N PRO A 71 13.60 -2.60 -7.77
CA PRO A 71 13.09 -3.97 -7.75
C PRO A 71 14.17 -5.03 -7.66
N ALA A 72 15.35 -4.81 -8.27
CA ALA A 72 16.44 -5.77 -8.27
C ALA A 72 17.10 -5.93 -6.88
N ASP A 73 17.14 -4.87 -6.09
CA ASP A 73 17.83 -4.83 -4.81
C ASP A 73 16.94 -5.30 -3.64
N ALA A 74 15.63 -5.42 -3.86
CA ALA A 74 14.68 -5.82 -2.83
C ALA A 74 14.83 -7.29 -2.42
N ARG A 75 14.70 -7.55 -1.12
CA ARG A 75 14.74 -8.87 -0.49
C ARG A 75 13.44 -9.13 0.25
N PRO A 76 12.39 -9.66 -0.41
CA PRO A 76 11.06 -9.84 0.18
C PRO A 76 11.06 -10.63 1.50
N GLU A 77 11.99 -11.56 1.66
CA GLU A 77 12.14 -12.39 2.86
C GLU A 77 12.46 -11.61 4.13
N ASP A 78 13.05 -10.41 4.01
CA ASP A 78 13.49 -9.58 5.14
C ASP A 78 12.34 -8.76 5.77
N TYR A 79 11.14 -8.83 5.21
CA TYR A 79 9.99 -8.03 5.63
C TYR A 79 8.91 -8.87 6.29
N ASP A 80 8.12 -8.24 7.16
CA ASP A 80 6.98 -8.87 7.83
C ASP A 80 5.75 -8.91 6.92
N MET A 81 5.57 -7.86 6.09
CA MET A 81 4.46 -7.70 5.16
C MET A 81 4.89 -6.95 3.90
N ILE A 82 4.23 -7.24 2.79
CA ILE A 82 4.46 -6.57 1.52
C ILE A 82 3.17 -5.84 1.10
N SER A 83 3.29 -4.59 0.67
CA SER A 83 2.16 -3.83 0.13
C SER A 83 2.32 -3.59 -1.36
N LEU A 84 1.27 -3.89 -2.12
CA LEU A 84 1.24 -3.72 -3.57
C LEU A 84 0.52 -2.42 -3.91
N ALA A 85 1.28 -1.39 -4.33
CA ALA A 85 0.80 -0.02 -4.51
C ALA A 85 1.13 0.54 -5.91
N MET A 86 1.23 -0.32 -6.91
CA MET A 86 1.40 0.05 -8.31
C MET A 86 0.09 -0.11 -9.09
N GLN A 87 0.02 0.43 -10.29
CA GLN A 87 -1.04 0.13 -11.23
C GLN A 87 -0.83 -1.26 -11.85
N GLU A 88 -1.90 -1.94 -12.21
CA GLU A 88 -1.88 -3.33 -12.64
C GLU A 88 -0.88 -3.60 -13.78
N PRO A 89 -0.82 -2.83 -14.88
CA PRO A 89 0.13 -3.12 -15.96
C PRO A 89 1.60 -3.03 -15.57
N GLN A 90 1.94 -2.32 -14.50
CA GLN A 90 3.32 -2.17 -14.05
C GLN A 90 3.90 -3.46 -13.45
N TYR A 91 3.05 -4.39 -13.02
CA TYR A 91 3.52 -5.68 -12.48
C TYR A 91 4.04 -6.62 -13.56
N SER A 92 3.70 -6.41 -14.82
CA SER A 92 4.22 -7.14 -15.98
C SER A 92 5.57 -6.61 -16.50
N GLU A 93 6.01 -5.42 -16.08
CA GLU A 93 7.32 -4.88 -16.45
C GLU A 93 8.44 -5.85 -15.99
N PRO A 94 9.45 -6.17 -16.83
CA PRO A 94 10.39 -7.26 -16.56
C PRO A 94 11.05 -7.25 -15.18
N GLN A 95 11.51 -6.10 -14.70
CA GLN A 95 12.17 -5.98 -13.41
C GLN A 95 11.18 -6.15 -12.23
N VAL A 96 9.95 -5.66 -12.40
CA VAL A 96 8.89 -5.80 -11.39
C VAL A 96 8.39 -7.23 -11.37
N ARG A 97 8.22 -7.86 -12.53
CA ARG A 97 7.82 -9.26 -12.66
C ARG A 97 8.77 -10.22 -11.92
N ASP A 98 10.09 -10.02 -12.07
CA ASP A 98 11.09 -10.81 -11.33
C ASP A 98 10.94 -10.63 -9.81
N LEU A 99 10.71 -9.38 -9.36
CA LEU A 99 10.41 -9.13 -7.96
C LEU A 99 9.11 -9.80 -7.52
N MET A 100 8.05 -9.80 -8.33
CA MET A 100 6.78 -10.47 -8.02
C MET A 100 6.96 -11.98 -7.83
N GLN A 101 7.79 -12.64 -8.63
CA GLN A 101 8.14 -14.05 -8.45
C GLN A 101 8.85 -14.28 -7.11
N ARG A 102 9.82 -13.42 -6.74
CA ARG A 102 10.50 -13.50 -5.44
C ARG A 102 9.56 -13.23 -4.27
N ILE A 103 8.60 -12.33 -4.43
CA ILE A 103 7.55 -12.07 -3.42
C ILE A 103 6.69 -13.31 -3.24
N ALA A 104 6.20 -13.92 -4.31
CA ALA A 104 5.40 -15.14 -4.22
C ALA A 104 6.19 -16.27 -3.53
N ALA A 105 7.45 -16.45 -3.90
CA ALA A 105 8.35 -17.46 -3.30
C ALA A 105 8.60 -17.20 -1.80
N SER A 106 8.65 -15.95 -1.36
CA SER A 106 8.87 -15.59 0.05
C SER A 106 7.70 -15.96 0.96
N ARG A 107 6.51 -16.20 0.40
CA ARG A 107 5.26 -16.53 1.11
C ARG A 107 4.88 -15.50 2.19
N LYS A 108 5.30 -14.26 2.01
CA LYS A 108 4.91 -13.16 2.90
C LYS A 108 3.49 -12.70 2.63
N PRO A 109 2.74 -12.26 3.65
CA PRO A 109 1.41 -11.70 3.45
C PRO A 109 1.48 -10.41 2.63
N CYS A 110 0.60 -10.29 1.64
CA CYS A 110 0.55 -9.15 0.72
C CYS A 110 -0.75 -8.35 0.90
N LEU A 111 -0.63 -7.07 1.18
CA LEU A 111 -1.75 -6.12 1.25
C LEU A 111 -1.75 -5.23 -0.01
N SER A 112 -2.73 -5.41 -0.87
CA SER A 112 -2.86 -4.60 -2.09
C SER A 112 -3.66 -3.33 -1.83
N ILE A 113 -3.12 -2.19 -2.27
CA ILE A 113 -3.83 -0.89 -2.34
C ILE A 113 -3.89 -0.38 -3.78
N MET A 114 -3.71 -1.25 -4.75
CA MET A 114 -3.78 -0.91 -6.17
C MET A 114 -5.23 -0.68 -6.64
N ASN A 115 -5.38 0.01 -7.76
CA ASN A 115 -6.70 0.32 -8.32
C ASN A 115 -7.47 -0.89 -8.83
N MET A 116 -6.79 -1.99 -9.15
CA MET A 116 -7.41 -3.25 -9.54
C MET A 116 -7.13 -4.31 -8.47
N PRO A 117 -8.15 -5.04 -7.97
CA PRO A 117 -7.93 -6.13 -7.03
C PRO A 117 -7.00 -7.19 -7.64
N PRO A 118 -5.99 -7.69 -6.91
CA PRO A 118 -5.12 -8.77 -7.38
C PRO A 118 -5.91 -10.04 -7.69
N LEU A 119 -5.56 -10.76 -8.74
CA LEU A 119 -6.22 -12.01 -9.11
C LEU A 119 -6.28 -13.02 -7.95
N PRO A 120 -5.21 -13.26 -7.15
CA PRO A 120 -5.27 -14.16 -6.01
C PRO A 120 -6.30 -13.73 -4.96
N PHE A 121 -6.51 -12.43 -4.73
CA PHE A 121 -7.54 -11.96 -3.81
C PHE A 121 -8.95 -12.30 -4.34
N LEU A 122 -9.22 -12.08 -5.63
CA LEU A 122 -10.52 -12.41 -6.23
C LEU A 122 -10.81 -13.91 -6.17
N ARG A 123 -9.80 -14.77 -6.24
CA ARG A 123 -9.93 -16.22 -6.10
C ARG A 123 -10.36 -16.67 -4.68
N ARG A 124 -10.29 -15.80 -3.69
CA ARG A 124 -10.84 -16.06 -2.34
C ARG A 124 -12.37 -15.92 -2.26
N ILE A 125 -12.99 -15.34 -3.28
CA ILE A 125 -14.43 -15.11 -3.33
C ILE A 125 -15.06 -16.29 -4.10
N ASP A 126 -15.84 -17.11 -3.43
CA ASP A 126 -16.40 -18.36 -4.00
C ASP A 126 -17.11 -18.14 -5.34
N ALA A 127 -17.89 -17.07 -5.45
CA ALA A 127 -18.61 -16.74 -6.70
C ALA A 127 -17.66 -16.42 -7.87
N LEU A 128 -16.42 -16.02 -7.60
CA LEU A 128 -15.39 -15.65 -8.58
C LEU A 128 -14.31 -16.72 -8.75
N ALA A 129 -14.28 -17.75 -7.91
CA ALA A 129 -13.20 -18.73 -7.87
C ALA A 129 -12.93 -19.43 -9.21
N LYS A 130 -13.98 -19.61 -10.02
CA LYS A 130 -13.90 -20.26 -11.34
C LYS A 130 -14.22 -19.33 -12.52
N ALA A 131 -14.40 -18.04 -12.26
CA ALA A 131 -14.65 -17.07 -13.31
C ALA A 131 -13.40 -16.84 -14.18
N PRO A 132 -13.54 -16.58 -15.50
CA PRO A 132 -12.39 -16.33 -16.39
C PRO A 132 -11.86 -14.91 -16.20
N LEU A 133 -11.30 -14.63 -15.00
CA LEU A 133 -10.84 -13.29 -14.61
C LEU A 133 -9.51 -12.91 -15.23
N GLU A 134 -8.73 -13.86 -15.73
CA GLU A 134 -7.41 -13.64 -16.31
C GLU A 134 -7.44 -12.63 -17.46
N MET A 135 -8.54 -12.60 -18.22
CA MET A 135 -8.74 -11.68 -19.34
C MET A 135 -8.87 -10.20 -18.92
N CYS A 136 -9.03 -9.93 -17.61
CA CYS A 136 -9.11 -8.58 -17.08
C CYS A 136 -7.74 -7.97 -16.71
N TYR A 137 -6.68 -8.75 -16.80
CA TYR A 137 -5.31 -8.34 -16.44
C TYR A 137 -4.47 -8.20 -17.71
N ASP A 138 -3.49 -7.28 -17.66
CA ASP A 138 -2.51 -7.08 -18.74
C ASP A 138 -1.69 -8.37 -18.94
N ASP A 139 -1.18 -8.92 -17.83
CA ASP A 139 -0.55 -10.23 -17.79
C ASP A 139 -0.92 -10.98 -16.50
N ALA A 140 -1.95 -11.79 -16.56
CA ALA A 140 -2.43 -12.59 -15.42
C ALA A 140 -1.39 -13.59 -14.90
N SER A 141 -0.40 -13.99 -15.71
CA SER A 141 0.62 -14.94 -15.29
C SER A 141 1.56 -14.41 -14.20
N VAL A 142 1.59 -13.09 -13.98
CA VAL A 142 2.30 -12.45 -12.86
C VAL A 142 1.80 -12.97 -11.51
N TRP A 143 0.53 -13.37 -11.45
CA TRP A 143 -0.15 -13.80 -10.23
C TRP A 143 -0.14 -15.32 -10.01
N ALA A 144 0.42 -16.10 -10.94
CA ALA A 144 0.28 -17.57 -10.96
C ALA A 144 0.80 -18.26 -9.70
N ASP A 145 1.92 -17.77 -9.14
CA ASP A 145 2.59 -18.38 -7.99
C ASP A 145 2.12 -17.80 -6.64
N PHE A 146 1.21 -16.83 -6.64
CA PHE A 146 0.69 -16.24 -5.42
C PHE A 146 -0.38 -17.11 -4.78
N GLU A 147 -0.22 -17.39 -3.50
CA GLU A 147 -1.21 -18.09 -2.72
C GLU A 147 -2.38 -17.15 -2.35
N PRO A 148 -3.63 -17.49 -2.72
CA PRO A 148 -4.79 -16.64 -2.43
C PRO A 148 -4.93 -16.26 -0.95
N GLY A 149 -4.63 -17.19 -0.03
CA GLY A 149 -4.73 -16.97 1.42
C GLY A 149 -3.76 -15.91 1.97
N LEU A 150 -2.65 -15.65 1.26
CA LEU A 150 -1.65 -14.64 1.61
C LEU A 150 -1.93 -13.28 0.96
N MET A 151 -3.03 -13.13 0.21
CA MET A 151 -3.39 -11.88 -0.44
C MET A 151 -4.59 -11.23 0.23
N SER A 152 -4.43 -9.96 0.63
CA SER A 152 -5.52 -9.12 1.08
C SER A 152 -5.65 -7.86 0.23
N LEU A 153 -6.84 -7.27 0.24
CA LEU A 153 -7.14 -6.04 -0.47
C LEU A 153 -7.42 -4.91 0.53
N CYS A 154 -6.84 -3.76 0.26
CA CYS A 154 -7.16 -2.50 0.89
C CYS A 154 -7.75 -1.54 -0.15
N SER A 155 -8.76 -0.77 0.23
CA SER A 155 -9.30 0.25 -0.65
C SER A 155 -8.21 1.26 -1.04
N PRO A 156 -8.13 1.68 -2.31
CA PRO A 156 -7.19 2.70 -2.74
C PRO A 156 -7.51 4.05 -2.07
N ASP A 157 -6.52 4.95 -2.03
CA ASP A 157 -6.74 6.34 -1.70
C ASP A 157 -7.09 7.13 -2.99
N PRO A 158 -8.34 7.55 -3.17
CA PRO A 158 -8.77 8.08 -4.46
C PRO A 158 -8.40 9.54 -4.70
N GLN A 159 -7.86 10.26 -3.70
CA GLN A 159 -7.71 11.71 -3.79
C GLN A 159 -6.36 12.22 -3.29
N ALA A 160 -5.34 11.41 -3.39
CA ALA A 160 -3.97 11.84 -3.25
C ALA A 160 -3.36 12.07 -4.65
N PHE A 161 -2.65 13.18 -4.82
CA PHE A 161 -2.02 13.53 -6.08
C PHE A 161 -0.64 14.14 -5.85
N ARG A 162 0.20 14.08 -6.87
CA ARG A 162 1.48 14.77 -6.89
C ARG A 162 1.30 16.13 -7.55
N PRO A 163 1.65 17.23 -6.86
CA PRO A 163 1.61 18.55 -7.49
C PRO A 163 2.59 18.58 -8.67
N PRO A 164 2.17 18.99 -9.87
CA PRO A 164 2.97 18.84 -11.09
C PRO A 164 4.26 19.69 -11.11
N GLU A 165 4.30 20.73 -10.30
CA GLU A 165 5.43 21.67 -10.23
C GLU A 165 6.39 21.40 -9.08
N GLU A 166 6.15 20.32 -8.32
CA GLU A 166 6.93 19.97 -7.13
C GLU A 166 7.69 18.65 -7.32
N GLY A 167 8.52 18.28 -6.34
CA GLY A 167 9.30 17.03 -6.36
C GLY A 167 8.42 15.78 -6.45
N THR A 168 8.89 14.75 -7.15
CA THR A 168 8.15 13.49 -7.30
C THR A 168 8.02 12.70 -6.00
N ASN A 169 8.71 13.11 -4.95
CA ASN A 169 8.63 12.60 -3.58
C ASN A 169 7.60 13.33 -2.71
N ILE A 170 6.84 14.30 -3.27
CA ILE A 170 5.81 15.06 -2.56
C ILE A 170 4.42 14.56 -2.96
N LEU A 171 3.56 14.29 -1.97
CA LEU A 171 2.18 13.87 -2.16
C LEU A 171 1.24 14.81 -1.42
N HIS A 172 0.16 15.22 -2.07
CA HIS A 172 -0.89 16.05 -1.51
C HIS A 172 -2.17 15.24 -1.36
N VAL A 173 -2.74 15.21 -0.15
CA VAL A 173 -3.99 14.49 0.14
C VAL A 173 -5.15 15.49 0.10
N GLY A 174 -5.94 15.46 -0.96
CA GLY A 174 -7.08 16.37 -1.15
C GLY A 174 -8.26 16.03 -0.25
N LEU A 175 -8.70 14.77 -0.26
CA LEU A 175 -9.78 14.29 0.61
C LEU A 175 -9.30 13.08 1.42
N PRO A 176 -9.03 13.25 2.72
CA PRO A 176 -8.54 12.16 3.56
C PRO A 176 -9.66 11.14 3.81
N THR A 177 -9.52 9.94 3.27
CA THR A 177 -10.42 8.81 3.53
C THR A 177 -9.64 7.66 4.16
N ASN A 178 -10.30 6.88 5.02
CA ASN A 178 -9.65 5.75 5.67
C ASN A 178 -9.33 4.62 4.69
N PHE A 179 -8.19 4.00 4.86
CA PHE A 179 -7.86 2.70 4.28
C PHE A 179 -8.78 1.64 4.87
N LYS A 180 -9.48 0.90 4.01
CA LYS A 180 -10.36 -0.20 4.40
C LYS A 180 -9.76 -1.50 3.87
N ALA A 181 -9.24 -2.33 4.75
CA ALA A 181 -8.61 -3.59 4.37
C ALA A 181 -9.45 -4.80 4.79
N ALA A 182 -9.43 -5.83 3.98
CA ALA A 182 -10.00 -7.13 4.32
C ALA A 182 -8.99 -7.96 5.14
N VAL A 183 -9.49 -8.95 5.84
CA VAL A 183 -8.66 -9.94 6.54
C VAL A 183 -7.95 -10.89 5.56
N PHE A 184 -6.81 -11.43 5.97
CA PHE A 184 -6.17 -12.60 5.34
C PHE A 184 -6.95 -13.89 5.69
N ALA A 185 -6.61 -15.00 5.03
CA ALA A 185 -7.16 -16.30 5.40
C ALA A 185 -6.58 -16.82 6.72
N ASP A 186 -5.31 -16.52 7.01
CA ASP A 186 -4.63 -16.95 8.23
C ASP A 186 -4.87 -15.97 9.39
N PRO A 187 -5.38 -16.44 10.54
CA PRO A 187 -5.54 -15.63 11.76
C PRO A 187 -4.26 -14.95 12.25
N ALA A 188 -3.08 -15.57 12.08
CA ALA A 188 -1.81 -14.98 12.49
C ALA A 188 -1.50 -13.69 11.72
N HIS A 189 -1.75 -13.67 10.40
CA HIS A 189 -1.60 -12.47 9.58
C HIS A 189 -2.65 -11.39 9.93
N ASN A 190 -3.84 -11.80 10.38
CA ASN A 190 -4.85 -10.85 10.85
C ASN A 190 -4.47 -10.19 12.17
N ALA A 191 -3.79 -10.90 13.07
CA ALA A 191 -3.26 -10.30 14.29
C ALA A 191 -2.24 -9.18 13.96
N MET A 192 -1.37 -9.40 12.98
CA MET A 192 -0.44 -8.39 12.47
C MET A 192 -1.18 -7.17 11.87
N LEU A 193 -2.20 -7.38 11.04
CA LEU A 193 -3.01 -6.28 10.50
C LEU A 193 -3.73 -5.48 11.59
N ARG A 194 -4.28 -6.16 12.60
CA ARG A 194 -4.94 -5.50 13.74
C ARG A 194 -3.95 -4.71 14.58
N GLN A 195 -2.71 -5.16 14.70
CA GLN A 195 -1.65 -4.40 15.34
C GLN A 195 -1.36 -3.11 14.56
N LEU A 196 -1.20 -3.18 13.23
CA LEU A 196 -1.03 -1.99 12.38
C LEU A 196 -2.21 -1.02 12.47
N GLU A 197 -3.45 -1.53 12.51
CA GLU A 197 -4.66 -0.72 12.71
C GLU A 197 -4.59 0.05 14.04
N SER A 198 -4.22 -0.63 15.11
CA SER A 198 -4.08 -0.04 16.45
C SER A 198 -2.97 1.01 16.49
N ASP A 199 -1.80 0.69 15.96
CA ASP A 199 -0.64 1.57 15.99
C ASP A 199 -0.90 2.85 15.19
N ILE A 200 -1.47 2.74 13.97
CA ILE A 200 -1.87 3.90 13.16
C ILE A 200 -2.98 4.70 13.85
N ALA A 201 -3.91 4.04 14.55
CA ALA A 201 -4.99 4.73 15.24
C ALA A 201 -4.50 5.55 16.44
N ALA A 202 -3.43 5.11 17.10
CA ALA A 202 -2.84 5.79 18.26
C ALA A 202 -2.05 7.06 17.89
N VAL A 203 -1.69 7.26 16.61
CA VAL A 203 -0.90 8.42 16.20
C VAL A 203 -1.68 9.71 16.37
N THR A 204 -1.09 10.65 17.10
CA THR A 204 -1.55 12.03 17.27
C THR A 204 -0.43 13.02 16.98
N VAL A 205 -0.77 14.22 16.55
CA VAL A 205 0.16 15.33 16.35
C VAL A 205 -0.42 16.58 17.03
N ASP A 206 0.31 17.16 17.96
CA ASP A 206 -0.14 18.28 18.80
C ASP A 206 -1.49 17.98 19.50
N GLY A 207 -1.68 16.74 19.96
CA GLY A 207 -2.91 16.28 20.61
C GLY A 207 -4.10 16.07 19.67
N LYS A 208 -3.93 16.22 18.35
CA LYS A 208 -4.97 16.01 17.35
C LYS A 208 -4.79 14.66 16.65
N ASP A 209 -5.89 14.01 16.34
CA ASP A 209 -5.92 12.82 15.49
C ASP A 209 -5.44 13.14 14.07
N VAL A 210 -4.55 12.30 13.55
CA VAL A 210 -4.14 12.39 12.14
C VAL A 210 -5.13 11.60 11.29
N PRO A 211 -5.79 12.23 10.29
CA PRO A 211 -6.71 11.57 9.38
C PRO A 211 -6.07 10.40 8.62
N VAL A 212 -6.88 9.66 7.87
CA VAL A 212 -6.46 8.45 7.14
C VAL A 212 -6.01 7.36 8.11
N LYS A 213 -6.98 6.73 8.75
CA LYS A 213 -6.76 5.55 9.61
C LYS A 213 -6.84 4.27 8.77
N LEU A 214 -6.15 3.22 9.19
CA LEU A 214 -6.39 1.86 8.69
C LEU A 214 -7.60 1.28 9.43
N ARG A 215 -8.47 0.56 8.72
CA ARG A 215 -9.65 -0.14 9.26
C ARG A 215 -9.73 -1.53 8.66
N ILE A 216 -9.79 -2.54 9.52
CA ILE A 216 -9.81 -3.94 9.12
C ILE A 216 -11.23 -4.50 9.20
N TYR A 217 -11.65 -5.20 8.17
CA TYR A 217 -12.98 -5.78 8.02
C TYR A 217 -12.89 -7.28 7.74
N ASP A 218 -13.76 -8.04 8.37
CA ASP A 218 -13.87 -9.49 8.13
C ASP A 218 -14.48 -9.80 6.75
N SER A 219 -15.22 -8.86 6.20
CA SER A 219 -15.79 -8.97 4.86
C SER A 219 -14.77 -8.66 3.75
N LEU A 220 -14.63 -9.58 2.80
CA LEU A 220 -13.80 -9.37 1.60
C LEU A 220 -14.37 -8.28 0.67
N PHE A 221 -15.65 -7.94 0.79
CA PHE A 221 -16.33 -6.99 -0.10
C PHE A 221 -16.19 -5.53 0.32
N VAL A 222 -15.90 -5.23 1.60
CA VAL A 222 -15.83 -3.85 2.09
C VAL A 222 -14.78 -3.01 1.36
N PRO A 223 -13.53 -3.45 1.15
CA PRO A 223 -12.58 -2.69 0.34
C PRO A 223 -12.98 -2.57 -1.13
N MET A 224 -13.64 -3.60 -1.67
CA MET A 224 -14.13 -3.60 -3.06
C MET A 224 -15.29 -2.64 -3.30
N ALA A 225 -16.16 -2.42 -2.31
CA ALA A 225 -17.29 -1.50 -2.44
C ALA A 225 -16.84 -0.06 -2.71
N LYS A 226 -15.77 0.41 -2.05
CA LYS A 226 -15.17 1.72 -2.33
C LYS A 226 -14.61 1.80 -3.76
N TRP A 227 -13.99 0.74 -4.23
CA TRP A 227 -13.46 0.62 -5.57
C TRP A 227 -14.58 0.68 -6.64
N SER A 228 -15.69 -0.02 -6.42
CA SER A 228 -16.86 0.04 -7.30
C SER A 228 -17.44 1.45 -7.43
N MET A 229 -17.49 2.20 -6.32
CA MET A 229 -17.97 3.59 -6.33
C MET A 229 -17.10 4.51 -7.19
N LEU A 230 -15.81 4.28 -7.26
CA LEU A 230 -14.89 5.06 -8.11
C LEU A 230 -15.07 4.78 -9.60
N LEU A 231 -15.58 3.61 -9.96
CA LEU A 231 -15.84 3.24 -11.36
C LEU A 231 -17.20 3.70 -11.87
N THR A 232 -18.17 3.91 -10.98
CA THR A 232 -19.57 4.20 -11.32
C THR A 232 -20.00 5.65 -11.03
N GLY A 233 -19.18 6.40 -10.35
CA GLY A 233 -19.41 7.82 -9.98
C GLY A 233 -18.66 8.74 -10.85
#